data_099d1ea380908d45ecf0dc2c4868255b
#
_entry.id   099d1ea380908d45ecf0dc2c4868255b
#
_cell.length_a   1.000
_cell.length_b   1.000
_cell.length_c   1.000
_cell.angle_alpha   90.00
_cell.angle_beta   90.00
_cell.angle_gamma   90.00
#
_symmetry.space_group_name_H-M   'P 1'
#
loop_
_entity.id
_entity.type
_entity.pdbx_description
1 polymer ?
#
loop_
_entity_poly.entity_id
_entity_poly.type
_entity_poly.pdbx_seq_one_letter_code
_entity_poly.pdbx_strand_id
1 'polypeptide(L)'
;CYVPAGKFPMVASAHMSVVTASVAGVPRIITTTPPFQGKPNPAVVTAMKMGGAHEIYVLGGMQGVGAMAIGTETIKPVDMLVGPGNAYVAEAKRQLYGRVGIDLFAGPTETMVICDDTVDAEVCATDLLGQAEHGYNSPAIMITNSKKLAQETLKEIDRLLEILPTKDTANVSWSEYGEVIYCETYEEMLFKANEIASEHVQVMTDRDDWFLENMTSYGALFLGARTNVANGDKVIGTNHTLPTKKAGRYTGGLWVGKFIKTHTYQKITTDEAATKIAEYGSRLSHLEGFIGHAEQCNVRARRYGGINVGYGKPVSKIKK
;
A
#
# COMPACT_ATOMS: atom_id res chain seq x y z
N CYS A 1 -5.31 -13.17 -3.29
CA CYS A 1 -6.04 -11.99 -2.77
C CYS A 1 -6.77 -12.37 -1.48
N TYR A 2 -6.59 -11.59 -0.44
CA TYR A 2 -7.37 -11.69 0.80
C TYR A 2 -8.54 -10.70 0.75
N VAL A 3 -9.77 -11.17 0.95
CA VAL A 3 -10.97 -10.34 0.94
C VAL A 3 -11.66 -10.41 2.30
N PRO A 4 -11.69 -9.32 3.07
CA PRO A 4 -12.35 -9.28 4.37
C PRO A 4 -13.87 -9.49 4.25
N ALA A 5 -14.46 -10.32 5.14
CA ALA A 5 -15.91 -10.50 5.20
C ALA A 5 -16.41 -10.89 6.61
N GLY A 6 -15.58 -10.77 7.63
CA GLY A 6 -15.95 -11.21 8.99
C GLY A 6 -16.94 -10.30 9.69
N LYS A 7 -16.70 -9.01 9.73
CA LYS A 7 -17.61 -7.99 10.31
C LYS A 7 -18.57 -7.44 9.26
N PHE A 8 -17.99 -6.98 8.14
CA PHE A 8 -18.74 -6.50 6.99
C PHE A 8 -18.33 -7.28 5.74
N PRO A 9 -19.27 -7.66 4.86
CA PRO A 9 -18.94 -8.30 3.59
C PRO A 9 -18.34 -7.26 2.62
N MET A 10 -17.00 -7.21 2.56
CA MET A 10 -16.27 -6.20 1.79
C MET A 10 -16.27 -6.55 0.28
N VAL A 11 -17.44 -6.41 -0.35
CA VAL A 11 -17.63 -6.73 -1.77
C VAL A 11 -16.70 -5.94 -2.67
N ALA A 12 -16.51 -4.65 -2.39
CA ALA A 12 -15.61 -3.80 -3.15
C ALA A 12 -14.14 -4.30 -3.09
N SER A 13 -13.68 -4.78 -1.94
CA SER A 13 -12.31 -5.33 -1.82
C SER A 13 -12.06 -6.54 -2.71
N ALA A 14 -13.11 -7.30 -3.06
CA ALA A 14 -12.98 -8.42 -3.99
C ALA A 14 -12.56 -7.93 -5.38
N HIS A 15 -13.27 -6.96 -5.95
CA HIS A 15 -12.88 -6.45 -7.28
C HIS A 15 -11.64 -5.54 -7.22
N MET A 16 -11.42 -4.77 -6.16
CA MET A 16 -10.21 -3.95 -6.02
C MET A 16 -8.91 -4.76 -6.07
N SER A 17 -8.89 -5.96 -5.49
CA SER A 17 -7.72 -6.83 -5.52
C SER A 17 -7.68 -7.75 -6.74
N VAL A 18 -8.80 -8.42 -7.07
CA VAL A 18 -8.83 -9.44 -8.14
C VAL A 18 -8.74 -8.82 -9.51
N VAL A 19 -9.50 -7.74 -9.79
CA VAL A 19 -9.44 -7.07 -11.11
C VAL A 19 -8.06 -6.47 -11.35
N THR A 20 -7.45 -5.85 -10.34
CA THR A 20 -6.10 -5.28 -10.46
C THR A 20 -5.07 -6.36 -10.82
N ALA A 21 -5.12 -7.53 -10.17
CA ALA A 21 -4.26 -8.67 -10.51
C ALA A 21 -4.55 -9.20 -11.93
N SER A 22 -5.83 -9.30 -12.32
CA SER A 22 -6.25 -9.76 -13.64
C SER A 22 -5.75 -8.84 -14.75
N VAL A 23 -5.94 -7.53 -14.59
CA VAL A 23 -5.47 -6.52 -15.56
C VAL A 23 -3.94 -6.50 -15.66
N ALA A 24 -3.24 -6.76 -14.56
CA ALA A 24 -1.78 -6.91 -14.55
C ALA A 24 -1.29 -8.18 -15.28
N GLY A 25 -2.19 -9.06 -15.73
CA GLY A 25 -1.84 -10.29 -16.44
C GLY A 25 -1.38 -11.43 -15.53
N VAL A 26 -1.75 -11.42 -14.24
CA VAL A 26 -1.40 -12.52 -13.32
C VAL A 26 -2.07 -13.81 -13.75
N PRO A 27 -1.33 -14.87 -14.07
CA PRO A 27 -1.88 -16.09 -14.71
C PRO A 27 -2.69 -16.96 -13.76
N ARG A 28 -2.48 -16.85 -12.44
CA ARG A 28 -3.21 -17.59 -11.42
C ARG A 28 -3.57 -16.66 -10.27
N ILE A 29 -4.86 -16.39 -10.11
CA ILE A 29 -5.41 -15.54 -9.06
C ILE A 29 -6.25 -16.41 -8.15
N ILE A 30 -5.86 -16.53 -6.89
CA ILE A 30 -6.62 -17.20 -5.85
C ILE A 30 -7.12 -16.20 -4.83
N THR A 31 -8.26 -16.48 -4.24
CA THR A 31 -8.88 -15.63 -3.23
C THR A 31 -9.21 -16.40 -1.98
N THR A 32 -9.04 -15.76 -0.82
CA THR A 32 -9.54 -16.27 0.45
C THR A 32 -10.42 -15.24 1.13
N THR A 33 -11.47 -15.70 1.80
CA THR A 33 -12.39 -14.86 2.57
C THR A 33 -12.88 -15.61 3.79
N PRO A 34 -13.06 -14.94 4.95
CA PRO A 34 -13.65 -15.62 6.10
C PRO A 34 -15.12 -16.00 5.82
N PRO A 35 -15.64 -17.04 6.48
CA PRO A 35 -17.06 -17.32 6.44
C PRO A 35 -17.84 -16.20 7.12
N PHE A 36 -19.03 -15.91 6.60
CA PHE A 36 -20.01 -15.07 7.23
C PHE A 36 -21.19 -15.96 7.70
N GLN A 37 -21.46 -15.97 9.00
CA GLN A 37 -22.46 -16.88 9.61
C GLN A 37 -22.26 -18.36 9.20
N GLY A 38 -21.02 -18.81 9.17
CA GLY A 38 -20.67 -20.21 8.82
C GLY A 38 -20.72 -20.55 7.33
N LYS A 39 -21.01 -19.59 6.44
CA LYS A 39 -21.12 -19.76 4.98
C LYS A 39 -20.33 -18.69 4.23
N PRO A 40 -19.93 -18.93 2.97
CA PRO A 40 -19.40 -17.85 2.13
C PRO A 40 -20.47 -16.80 1.87
N ASN A 41 -20.09 -15.51 1.92
CA ASN A 41 -21.03 -14.45 1.54
C ASN A 41 -21.23 -14.46 0.01
N PRO A 42 -22.47 -14.60 -0.49
CA PRO A 42 -22.71 -14.75 -1.93
C PRO A 42 -22.27 -13.55 -2.76
N ALA A 43 -22.46 -12.32 -2.26
CA ALA A 43 -22.06 -11.11 -2.98
C ALA A 43 -20.52 -11.01 -3.12
N VAL A 44 -19.78 -11.34 -2.05
CA VAL A 44 -18.32 -11.37 -2.07
C VAL A 44 -17.80 -12.43 -3.05
N VAL A 45 -18.36 -13.65 -3.01
CA VAL A 45 -17.95 -14.73 -3.93
C VAL A 45 -18.28 -14.35 -5.38
N THR A 46 -19.44 -13.75 -5.63
CA THR A 46 -19.82 -13.28 -6.96
C THR A 46 -18.84 -12.23 -7.48
N ALA A 47 -18.50 -11.24 -6.65
CA ALA A 47 -17.52 -10.20 -7.03
C ALA A 47 -16.14 -10.78 -7.31
N MET A 48 -15.65 -11.73 -6.51
CA MET A 48 -14.38 -12.44 -6.77
C MET A 48 -14.42 -13.16 -8.13
N LYS A 49 -15.49 -13.88 -8.39
CA LYS A 49 -15.64 -14.63 -9.66
C LYS A 49 -15.72 -13.70 -10.86
N MET A 50 -16.53 -12.65 -10.76
CA MET A 50 -16.63 -11.64 -11.82
C MET A 50 -15.31 -10.89 -12.07
N GLY A 51 -14.52 -10.66 -11.02
CA GLY A 51 -13.19 -10.05 -11.10
C GLY A 51 -12.13 -10.93 -11.79
N GLY A 52 -12.40 -12.24 -11.95
CA GLY A 52 -11.48 -13.16 -12.61
C GLY A 52 -10.70 -14.09 -11.65
N ALA A 53 -11.18 -14.30 -10.42
CA ALA A 53 -10.58 -15.28 -9.53
C ALA A 53 -10.71 -16.71 -10.11
N HIS A 54 -9.60 -17.43 -10.15
CA HIS A 54 -9.53 -18.82 -10.63
C HIS A 54 -9.97 -19.80 -9.52
N GLU A 55 -9.56 -19.53 -8.30
CA GLU A 55 -9.83 -20.37 -7.14
C GLU A 55 -10.34 -19.48 -5.99
N ILE A 56 -11.37 -19.94 -5.28
CA ILE A 56 -11.99 -19.20 -4.16
C ILE A 56 -12.06 -20.14 -2.96
N TYR A 57 -11.45 -19.73 -1.84
CA TYR A 57 -11.40 -20.48 -0.61
C TYR A 57 -12.12 -19.74 0.52
N VAL A 58 -12.90 -20.46 1.32
CA VAL A 58 -13.55 -19.93 2.51
C VAL A 58 -12.67 -20.20 3.71
N LEU A 59 -11.67 -19.35 3.90
CA LEU A 59 -10.68 -19.43 4.97
C LEU A 59 -10.23 -18.00 5.30
N GLY A 60 -10.47 -17.57 6.52
CA GLY A 60 -10.21 -16.19 6.95
C GLY A 60 -8.97 -16.02 7.82
N GLY A 61 -8.71 -14.77 8.18
CA GLY A 61 -7.67 -14.38 9.12
C GLY A 61 -6.26 -14.70 8.65
N MET A 62 -5.33 -14.76 9.61
CA MET A 62 -3.94 -15.11 9.35
C MET A 62 -3.78 -16.53 8.78
N GLN A 63 -4.73 -17.42 9.07
CA GLN A 63 -4.74 -18.79 8.54
C GLN A 63 -4.89 -18.81 7.02
N GLY A 64 -5.80 -17.99 6.47
CA GLY A 64 -5.96 -17.82 5.03
C GLY A 64 -4.71 -17.28 4.36
N VAL A 65 -4.10 -16.26 4.97
CA VAL A 65 -2.84 -15.67 4.50
C VAL A 65 -1.70 -16.68 4.55
N GLY A 66 -1.55 -17.41 5.67
CA GLY A 66 -0.53 -18.45 5.83
C GLY A 66 -0.71 -19.60 4.83
N ALA A 67 -1.95 -20.08 4.64
CA ALA A 67 -2.26 -21.14 3.68
C ALA A 67 -1.89 -20.75 2.24
N MET A 68 -2.17 -19.51 1.83
CA MET A 68 -1.78 -19.02 0.51
C MET A 68 -0.26 -18.90 0.36
N ALA A 69 0.46 -18.45 1.39
CA ALA A 69 1.90 -18.22 1.30
C ALA A 69 2.74 -19.49 1.37
N ILE A 70 2.33 -20.41 2.25
CA ILE A 70 3.11 -21.62 2.57
C ILE A 70 2.65 -22.79 1.71
N GLY A 71 1.37 -22.81 1.35
CA GLY A 71 0.70 -23.93 0.70
C GLY A 71 0.13 -24.91 1.72
N THR A 72 -0.83 -25.71 1.25
CA THR A 72 -1.44 -26.84 1.97
C THR A 72 -1.63 -27.99 0.96
N GLU A 73 -2.23 -29.10 1.38
CA GLU A 73 -2.58 -30.18 0.44
C GLU A 73 -3.51 -29.69 -0.71
N THR A 74 -4.38 -28.71 -0.42
CA THR A 74 -5.41 -28.23 -1.36
C THR A 74 -5.08 -26.87 -1.98
N ILE A 75 -4.27 -26.04 -1.32
CA ILE A 75 -3.92 -24.70 -1.77
C ILE A 75 -2.45 -24.69 -2.18
N LYS A 76 -2.18 -24.57 -3.47
CA LYS A 76 -0.80 -24.35 -3.94
C LYS A 76 -0.32 -22.98 -3.51
N PRO A 77 0.95 -22.83 -3.08
CA PRO A 77 1.49 -21.55 -2.64
C PRO A 77 1.48 -20.51 -3.76
N VAL A 78 1.50 -19.24 -3.35
CA VAL A 78 1.53 -18.08 -4.24
C VAL A 78 2.85 -17.32 -4.08
N ASP A 79 3.17 -16.49 -5.08
CA ASP A 79 4.34 -15.61 -5.04
C ASP A 79 4.04 -14.25 -4.41
N MET A 80 2.76 -13.83 -4.36
CA MET A 80 2.36 -12.52 -3.88
C MET A 80 1.02 -12.57 -3.13
N LEU A 81 0.94 -11.83 -2.02
CA LEU A 81 -0.25 -11.63 -1.20
C LEU A 81 -0.74 -10.19 -1.34
N VAL A 82 -2.01 -10.01 -1.63
CA VAL A 82 -2.64 -8.68 -1.74
C VAL A 82 -3.97 -8.65 -1.00
N GLY A 83 -4.37 -7.45 -0.62
CA GLY A 83 -5.65 -7.17 0.03
C GLY A 83 -5.50 -6.63 1.45
N PRO A 84 -6.50 -5.83 1.90
CA PRO A 84 -6.55 -5.27 3.23
C PRO A 84 -7.03 -6.32 4.24
N GLY A 85 -6.83 -6.06 5.53
CA GLY A 85 -7.34 -6.91 6.59
C GLY A 85 -7.17 -6.30 7.96
N ASN A 86 -7.62 -7.02 8.99
CA ASN A 86 -7.40 -6.63 10.37
C ASN A 86 -5.91 -6.73 10.76
N ALA A 87 -5.60 -6.31 11.98
CA ALA A 87 -4.22 -6.30 12.50
C ALA A 87 -3.52 -7.67 12.38
N TYR A 88 -4.22 -8.78 12.55
CA TYR A 88 -3.66 -10.14 12.44
C TYR A 88 -3.30 -10.50 10.99
N VAL A 89 -4.13 -10.10 10.04
CA VAL A 89 -3.88 -10.28 8.59
C VAL A 89 -2.69 -9.42 8.16
N ALA A 90 -2.66 -8.16 8.58
CA ALA A 90 -1.55 -7.26 8.29
C ALA A 90 -0.22 -7.78 8.86
N GLU A 91 -0.24 -8.26 10.11
CA GLU A 91 0.94 -8.84 10.76
C GLU A 91 1.40 -10.14 10.09
N ALA A 92 0.47 -11.00 9.69
CA ALA A 92 0.81 -12.21 8.94
C ALA A 92 1.48 -11.88 7.59
N LYS A 93 0.97 -10.90 6.85
CA LYS A 93 1.62 -10.40 5.63
C LYS A 93 3.02 -9.88 5.91
N ARG A 94 3.20 -9.11 6.98
CA ARG A 94 4.51 -8.56 7.38
C ARG A 94 5.53 -9.66 7.69
N GLN A 95 5.13 -10.71 8.41
CA GLN A 95 6.02 -11.83 8.75
C GLN A 95 6.37 -12.70 7.54
N LEU A 96 5.49 -12.79 6.56
CA LEU A 96 5.69 -13.60 5.35
C LEU A 96 6.42 -12.84 4.24
N TYR A 97 6.55 -11.52 4.36
CA TYR A 97 7.32 -10.71 3.41
C TYR A 97 8.77 -11.18 3.32
N GLY A 98 9.24 -11.32 2.10
CA GLY A 98 10.54 -11.93 1.82
C GLY A 98 10.44 -13.40 1.38
N ARG A 99 9.52 -14.18 1.97
CA ARG A 99 9.13 -15.49 1.42
C ARG A 99 8.20 -15.32 0.21
N VAL A 100 7.26 -14.42 0.34
CA VAL A 100 6.33 -13.99 -0.73
C VAL A 100 6.34 -12.46 -0.80
N GLY A 101 5.95 -11.90 -1.94
CA GLY A 101 5.68 -10.46 -2.05
C GLY A 101 4.40 -10.07 -1.33
N ILE A 102 4.33 -8.81 -0.91
CA ILE A 102 3.08 -8.19 -0.43
C ILE A 102 2.81 -6.90 -1.20
N ASP A 103 1.55 -6.52 -1.33
CA ASP A 103 1.15 -5.24 -1.92
C ASP A 103 1.68 -4.04 -1.11
N LEU A 104 1.29 -4.02 0.18
CA LEU A 104 1.64 -2.99 1.14
C LEU A 104 1.19 -3.44 2.55
N PHE A 105 1.55 -2.67 3.57
CA PHE A 105 1.04 -2.86 4.91
C PHE A 105 -0.31 -2.14 5.04
N ALA A 106 -1.41 -2.89 5.05
CA ALA A 106 -2.78 -2.41 5.22
C ALA A 106 -3.39 -3.02 6.48
N GLY A 107 -3.37 -2.27 7.56
CA GLY A 107 -3.96 -2.62 8.87
C GLY A 107 -5.31 -1.93 9.09
N PRO A 108 -5.66 -1.61 10.36
CA PRO A 108 -6.87 -0.86 10.69
C PRO A 108 -6.94 0.46 9.92
N THR A 109 -8.16 0.79 9.44
CA THR A 109 -8.45 1.99 8.66
C THR A 109 -8.12 3.27 9.45
N GLU A 110 -7.50 4.23 8.77
CA GLU A 110 -7.16 5.55 9.28
C GLU A 110 -7.77 6.62 8.37
N THR A 111 -8.34 7.67 8.95
CA THR A 111 -8.84 8.81 8.17
C THR A 111 -8.37 10.14 8.72
N MET A 112 -8.19 11.09 7.83
CA MET A 112 -7.89 12.48 8.13
C MET A 112 -8.76 13.40 7.29
N VAL A 113 -9.38 14.38 7.92
CA VAL A 113 -10.13 15.45 7.28
C VAL A 113 -9.38 16.76 7.49
N ILE A 114 -8.90 17.36 6.40
CA ILE A 114 -8.28 18.68 6.37
C ILE A 114 -9.32 19.67 5.86
N CYS A 115 -9.71 20.66 6.66
CA CYS A 115 -10.82 21.53 6.32
C CYS A 115 -10.67 22.95 6.88
N ASP A 116 -11.37 23.89 6.25
CA ASP A 116 -11.49 25.28 6.63
C ASP A 116 -12.97 25.72 6.70
N ASP A 117 -13.24 27.02 6.81
CA ASP A 117 -14.60 27.58 6.91
C ASP A 117 -15.47 27.40 5.64
N THR A 118 -14.96 26.80 4.57
CA THR A 118 -15.71 26.56 3.34
C THR A 118 -16.61 25.33 3.38
N VAL A 119 -16.48 24.50 4.41
CA VAL A 119 -17.29 23.30 4.66
C VAL A 119 -18.01 23.41 5.99
N ASP A 120 -19.13 22.74 6.12
CA ASP A 120 -19.89 22.72 7.38
C ASP A 120 -19.49 21.55 8.31
N ALA A 121 -19.84 21.72 9.59
CA ALA A 121 -19.49 20.77 10.64
C ALA A 121 -20.16 19.40 10.48
N GLU A 122 -21.37 19.33 9.90
CA GLU A 122 -22.09 18.06 9.71
C GLU A 122 -21.36 17.16 8.71
N VAL A 123 -20.84 17.75 7.61
CA VAL A 123 -20.04 17.01 6.63
C VAL A 123 -18.75 16.47 7.28
N CYS A 124 -18.02 17.33 8.01
CA CYS A 124 -16.79 16.91 8.69
C CYS A 124 -17.05 15.78 9.71
N ALA A 125 -18.05 15.92 10.56
CA ALA A 125 -18.39 14.94 11.57
C ALA A 125 -18.87 13.60 10.96
N THR A 126 -19.65 13.66 9.88
CA THR A 126 -20.17 12.48 9.19
C THR A 126 -19.02 11.70 8.54
N ASP A 127 -18.09 12.38 7.90
CA ASP A 127 -16.95 11.73 7.24
C ASP A 127 -15.99 11.11 8.27
N LEU A 128 -15.75 11.76 9.40
CA LEU A 128 -14.95 11.21 10.49
C LEU A 128 -15.59 9.96 11.10
N LEU A 129 -16.87 10.03 11.47
CA LEU A 129 -17.58 8.91 12.10
C LEU A 129 -17.86 7.76 11.13
N GLY A 130 -18.10 8.06 9.84
CA GLY A 130 -18.28 7.05 8.80
C GLY A 130 -17.04 6.19 8.59
N GLN A 131 -15.85 6.68 8.94
CA GLN A 131 -14.62 5.88 8.93
C GLN A 131 -14.33 5.23 10.30
N ALA A 132 -14.66 5.90 11.40
CA ALA A 132 -14.52 5.35 12.75
C ALA A 132 -15.34 4.05 12.98
N GLU A 133 -16.40 3.82 12.21
CA GLU A 133 -17.23 2.60 12.30
C GLU A 133 -16.52 1.31 11.83
N HIS A 134 -15.40 1.43 11.11
CA HIS A 134 -14.64 0.28 10.62
C HIS A 134 -14.14 -0.63 11.75
N GLY A 135 -13.69 -0.04 12.87
CA GLY A 135 -13.19 -0.81 13.99
C GLY A 135 -12.93 0.05 15.23
N TYR A 136 -12.80 -0.58 16.38
CA TYR A 136 -12.53 0.09 17.65
C TYR A 136 -11.20 0.84 17.70
N ASN A 137 -10.30 0.60 16.77
CA ASN A 137 -8.95 1.18 16.70
C ASN A 137 -8.69 1.87 15.35
N SER A 138 -9.69 2.53 14.79
CA SER A 138 -9.63 3.28 13.53
C SER A 138 -9.50 4.78 13.81
N PRO A 139 -8.28 5.37 13.72
CA PRO A 139 -8.09 6.78 13.98
C PRO A 139 -8.89 7.66 13.02
N ALA A 140 -9.53 8.68 13.55
CA ALA A 140 -10.25 9.71 12.80
C ALA A 140 -9.76 11.08 13.24
N ILE A 141 -9.04 11.80 12.37
CA ILE A 141 -8.32 13.01 12.69
C ILE A 141 -8.85 14.17 11.86
N MET A 142 -9.18 15.27 12.51
CA MET A 142 -9.50 16.54 11.85
C MET A 142 -8.32 17.49 11.99
N ILE A 143 -7.92 18.11 10.88
CA ILE A 143 -6.97 19.23 10.89
C ILE A 143 -7.67 20.46 10.31
N THR A 144 -7.70 21.57 11.05
CA THR A 144 -8.39 22.77 10.59
C THR A 144 -7.71 24.06 11.08
N ASN A 145 -7.85 25.12 10.30
CA ASN A 145 -7.47 26.48 10.68
C ASN A 145 -8.65 27.30 11.25
N SER A 146 -9.83 26.70 11.39
CA SER A 146 -11.02 27.34 11.95
C SER A 146 -11.35 26.80 13.34
N LYS A 147 -11.14 27.61 14.39
CA LYS A 147 -11.57 27.27 15.76
C LYS A 147 -13.07 27.08 15.86
N LYS A 148 -13.83 27.86 15.08
CA LYS A 148 -15.29 27.78 15.04
C LYS A 148 -15.71 26.41 14.49
N LEU A 149 -15.20 26.04 13.31
CA LEU A 149 -15.51 24.75 12.67
C LEU A 149 -15.12 23.57 13.57
N ALA A 150 -13.94 23.62 14.22
CA ALA A 150 -13.51 22.59 15.17
C ALA A 150 -14.53 22.38 16.29
N GLN A 151 -15.00 23.47 16.92
CA GLN A 151 -15.98 23.40 18.01
C GLN A 151 -17.37 22.92 17.54
N GLU A 152 -17.81 23.34 16.36
CA GLU A 152 -19.06 22.92 15.77
C GLU A 152 -19.02 21.44 15.36
N THR A 153 -17.91 20.98 14.79
CA THR A 153 -17.71 19.57 14.43
C THR A 153 -17.75 18.66 15.66
N LEU A 154 -17.15 19.04 16.78
CA LEU A 154 -17.24 18.28 18.02
C LEU A 154 -18.68 18.12 18.51
N LYS A 155 -19.51 19.18 18.43
CA LYS A 155 -20.93 19.13 18.79
C LYS A 155 -21.72 18.23 17.83
N GLU A 156 -21.40 18.28 16.53
CA GLU A 156 -22.04 17.43 15.52
C GLU A 156 -21.66 15.96 15.71
N ILE A 157 -20.44 15.66 16.11
CA ILE A 157 -20.01 14.30 16.46
C ILE A 157 -20.86 13.77 17.62
N ASP A 158 -21.01 14.54 18.69
CA ASP A 158 -21.85 14.13 19.83
C ASP A 158 -23.29 13.86 19.39
N ARG A 159 -23.88 14.76 18.59
CA ARG A 159 -25.23 14.60 18.04
C ARG A 159 -25.37 13.34 17.17
N LEU A 160 -24.40 13.09 16.28
CA LEU A 160 -24.44 11.97 15.37
C LEU A 160 -24.24 10.64 16.11
N LEU A 161 -23.42 10.59 17.14
CA LEU A 161 -23.22 9.40 17.97
C LEU A 161 -24.49 8.97 18.74
N GLU A 162 -25.47 9.86 18.92
CA GLU A 162 -26.77 9.49 19.49
C GLU A 162 -27.66 8.71 18.50
N ILE A 163 -27.56 9.02 17.21
CA ILE A 163 -28.48 8.54 16.17
C ILE A 163 -27.88 7.49 15.22
N LEU A 164 -26.57 7.39 15.10
CA LEU A 164 -25.92 6.43 14.19
C LEU A 164 -26.18 4.99 14.63
N PRO A 165 -26.61 4.10 13.72
CA PRO A 165 -26.78 2.67 14.03
C PRO A 165 -25.49 1.97 14.43
N THR A 166 -24.34 2.48 13.97
CA THR A 166 -22.98 1.94 14.21
C THR A 166 -22.27 2.62 15.39
N LYS A 167 -23.00 3.40 16.18
CA LYS A 167 -22.45 4.21 17.29
C LYS A 167 -21.59 3.43 18.28
N ASP A 168 -21.94 2.17 18.56
CA ASP A 168 -21.18 1.37 19.54
C ASP A 168 -19.71 1.16 19.12
N THR A 169 -19.45 1.07 17.81
CA THR A 169 -18.08 1.01 17.29
C THR A 169 -17.48 2.39 17.12
N ALA A 170 -18.21 3.31 16.47
CA ALA A 170 -17.72 4.63 16.14
C ALA A 170 -17.40 5.45 17.40
N ASN A 171 -18.20 5.33 18.46
CA ASN A 171 -17.96 6.03 19.73
C ASN A 171 -16.66 5.57 20.42
N VAL A 172 -16.42 4.24 20.46
CA VAL A 172 -15.17 3.72 21.06
C VAL A 172 -13.97 4.19 20.25
N SER A 173 -14.05 4.07 18.92
CA SER A 173 -12.98 4.51 18.04
C SER A 173 -12.70 6.03 18.18
N TRP A 174 -13.75 6.85 18.19
CA TRP A 174 -13.61 8.29 18.36
C TRP A 174 -13.07 8.65 19.74
N SER A 175 -13.57 8.05 20.82
CA SER A 175 -13.12 8.33 22.20
C SER A 175 -11.65 8.02 22.44
N GLU A 176 -11.15 6.95 21.81
CA GLU A 176 -9.78 6.45 22.02
C GLU A 176 -8.78 7.00 21.00
N TYR A 177 -9.20 7.28 19.77
CA TYR A 177 -8.34 7.61 18.64
C TYR A 177 -8.82 8.80 17.81
N GLY A 178 -9.89 9.48 18.22
CA GLY A 178 -10.35 10.71 17.61
C GLY A 178 -9.46 11.89 18.01
N GLU A 179 -9.14 12.76 17.06
CA GLU A 179 -8.30 13.94 17.33
C GLU A 179 -8.75 15.13 16.49
N VAL A 180 -8.75 16.31 17.09
CA VAL A 180 -8.96 17.60 16.39
C VAL A 180 -7.74 18.48 16.60
N ILE A 181 -7.03 18.77 15.52
CA ILE A 181 -5.80 19.56 15.48
C ILE A 181 -6.12 20.94 14.90
N TYR A 182 -5.93 21.98 15.70
CA TYR A 182 -5.97 23.35 15.21
C TYR A 182 -4.59 23.79 14.75
N CYS A 183 -4.53 24.37 13.55
CA CYS A 183 -3.35 24.99 12.95
C CYS A 183 -3.66 26.45 12.62
N GLU A 184 -2.68 27.34 12.63
CA GLU A 184 -2.90 28.74 12.29
C GLU A 184 -2.85 28.98 10.77
N THR A 185 -2.08 28.16 10.05
CA THR A 185 -1.85 28.33 8.61
C THR A 185 -2.05 27.03 7.83
N TYR A 186 -2.24 27.14 6.52
CA TYR A 186 -2.30 25.96 5.62
C TYR A 186 -0.98 25.20 5.57
N GLU A 187 0.15 25.90 5.71
CA GLU A 187 1.47 25.28 5.76
C GLU A 187 1.64 24.40 7.00
N GLU A 188 1.11 24.83 8.16
CA GLU A 188 1.08 24.01 9.37
C GLU A 188 0.15 22.82 9.21
N MET A 189 -1.05 22.99 8.60
CA MET A 189 -1.96 21.89 8.29
C MET A 189 -1.28 20.87 7.39
N LEU A 190 -0.62 21.31 6.33
CA LEU A 190 0.14 20.45 5.41
C LEU A 190 1.27 19.70 6.12
N PHE A 191 2.03 20.42 6.97
CA PHE A 191 3.13 19.81 7.73
C PHE A 191 2.61 18.69 8.64
N LYS A 192 1.55 18.97 9.41
CA LYS A 192 0.92 17.98 10.29
C LYS A 192 0.34 16.81 9.53
N ALA A 193 -0.33 17.06 8.42
CA ALA A 193 -0.89 16.00 7.56
C ALA A 193 0.20 15.06 7.03
N ASN A 194 1.32 15.59 6.53
CA ASN A 194 2.46 14.79 6.07
C ASN A 194 3.17 14.04 7.22
N GLU A 195 3.22 14.61 8.43
CA GLU A 195 3.78 13.95 9.62
C GLU A 195 2.94 12.73 10.04
N ILE A 196 1.62 12.85 10.00
CA ILE A 196 0.66 11.80 10.34
C ILE A 196 0.62 10.74 9.24
N ALA A 197 0.63 11.16 7.96
CA ALA A 197 0.65 10.28 6.78
C ALA A 197 -0.48 9.24 6.79
N SER A 198 -1.72 9.70 6.97
CA SER A 198 -2.92 8.86 7.10
C SER A 198 -3.22 8.08 5.82
N GLU A 199 -3.93 6.96 5.96
CA GLU A 199 -4.42 6.14 4.87
C GLU A 199 -5.34 6.92 3.92
N HIS A 200 -6.40 7.51 4.47
CA HIS A 200 -7.35 8.34 3.74
C HIS A 200 -7.18 9.78 4.17
N VAL A 201 -6.98 10.68 3.22
CA VAL A 201 -6.89 12.12 3.48
C VAL A 201 -7.91 12.85 2.62
N GLN A 202 -8.91 13.43 3.27
CA GLN A 202 -9.92 14.27 2.63
C GLN A 202 -9.57 15.73 2.86
N VAL A 203 -9.46 16.50 1.77
CA VAL A 203 -9.18 17.94 1.80
C VAL A 203 -10.44 18.68 1.35
N MET A 204 -10.95 19.53 2.20
CA MET A 204 -12.15 20.35 1.98
C MET A 204 -11.85 21.79 2.36
N THR A 205 -11.08 22.46 1.53
CA THR A 205 -10.60 23.83 1.74
C THR A 205 -10.81 24.69 0.50
N ASP A 206 -10.58 25.98 0.62
CA ASP A 206 -10.49 26.86 -0.54
C ASP A 206 -9.19 26.68 -1.36
N ARG A 207 -8.29 25.77 -0.90
CA ARG A 207 -6.98 25.49 -1.51
C ARG A 207 -6.75 23.99 -1.81
N ASP A 208 -7.75 23.26 -2.22
CA ASP A 208 -7.66 21.82 -2.49
C ASP A 208 -6.55 21.48 -3.47
N ASP A 209 -6.42 22.24 -4.57
CA ASP A 209 -5.38 22.03 -5.58
C ASP A 209 -3.97 22.30 -5.00
N TRP A 210 -3.83 23.27 -4.11
CA TRP A 210 -2.57 23.52 -3.45
C TRP A 210 -2.15 22.35 -2.55
N PHE A 211 -3.09 21.73 -1.83
CA PHE A 211 -2.81 20.51 -1.06
C PHE A 211 -2.42 19.37 -1.98
N LEU A 212 -3.10 19.18 -3.12
CA LEU A 212 -2.74 18.17 -4.11
C LEU A 212 -1.28 18.33 -4.60
N GLU A 213 -0.84 19.55 -4.83
CA GLU A 213 0.50 19.84 -5.33
C GLU A 213 1.59 19.68 -4.26
N ASN A 214 1.27 19.86 -2.97
CA ASN A 214 2.25 19.94 -1.89
C ASN A 214 2.23 18.78 -0.92
N MET A 215 1.15 17.98 -0.82
CA MET A 215 1.13 16.79 0.01
C MET A 215 1.97 15.67 -0.61
N THR A 216 2.72 14.99 0.27
CA THR A 216 3.64 13.91 -0.16
C THR A 216 3.41 12.59 0.56
N SER A 217 2.62 12.58 1.62
CA SER A 217 2.50 11.45 2.54
C SER A 217 1.05 11.10 2.84
N TYR A 218 0.46 10.23 2.02
CA TYR A 218 -0.92 9.75 2.17
C TYR A 218 -1.13 8.43 1.41
N GLY A 219 -2.17 7.69 1.77
CA GLY A 219 -2.58 6.52 1.00
C GLY A 219 -3.43 6.91 -0.21
N ALA A 220 -4.51 7.65 -0.01
CA ALA A 220 -5.33 8.26 -1.05
C ALA A 220 -5.78 9.66 -0.64
N LEU A 221 -5.89 10.56 -1.62
CA LEU A 221 -6.31 11.94 -1.45
C LEU A 221 -7.68 12.16 -2.09
N PHE A 222 -8.60 12.77 -1.32
CA PHE A 222 -9.97 13.07 -1.72
C PHE A 222 -10.14 14.60 -1.68
N LEU A 223 -10.47 15.21 -2.80
CA LEU A 223 -10.48 16.67 -2.95
C LEU A 223 -11.90 17.22 -3.04
N GLY A 224 -12.18 18.19 -2.19
CA GLY A 224 -13.44 18.93 -2.13
C GLY A 224 -14.56 18.19 -1.39
N ALA A 225 -15.49 18.97 -0.85
CA ALA A 225 -16.62 18.48 -0.07
C ALA A 225 -17.62 17.58 -0.86
N ARG A 226 -17.52 17.55 -2.20
CA ARG A 226 -18.33 16.64 -3.04
C ARG A 226 -17.72 15.26 -3.18
N THR A 227 -16.47 15.07 -2.76
CA THR A 227 -15.74 13.81 -2.78
C THR A 227 -15.61 13.31 -1.36
N ASN A 228 -15.83 12.01 -1.15
CA ASN A 228 -15.60 11.40 0.15
C ASN A 228 -15.02 9.99 0.02
N VAL A 229 -14.54 9.45 1.13
CA VAL A 229 -13.93 8.13 1.19
C VAL A 229 -14.91 7.04 0.77
N ALA A 230 -16.17 7.09 1.22
CA ALA A 230 -17.17 6.08 0.91
C ALA A 230 -17.46 5.97 -0.60
N ASN A 231 -17.49 7.08 -1.33
CA ASN A 231 -17.62 7.09 -2.78
C ASN A 231 -16.39 6.51 -3.47
N GLY A 232 -15.19 6.86 -2.99
CA GLY A 232 -13.92 6.31 -3.45
C GLY A 232 -13.85 4.80 -3.26
N ASP A 233 -14.22 4.34 -2.08
CA ASP A 233 -14.22 2.92 -1.73
C ASP A 233 -15.16 2.06 -2.58
N LYS A 234 -16.22 2.64 -3.10
CA LYS A 234 -17.31 1.87 -3.71
C LYS A 234 -17.43 2.05 -5.23
N VAL A 235 -17.35 3.30 -5.75
CA VAL A 235 -17.85 3.60 -7.10
C VAL A 235 -16.96 4.51 -7.95
N ILE A 236 -16.04 5.27 -7.39
CA ILE A 236 -15.17 6.19 -8.17
C ILE A 236 -14.15 5.43 -9.02
N GLY A 237 -13.65 4.30 -8.53
CA GLY A 237 -12.76 3.40 -9.29
C GLY A 237 -11.30 3.40 -8.87
N THR A 238 -10.84 4.34 -8.05
CA THR A 238 -9.51 4.28 -7.42
C THR A 238 -9.44 3.12 -6.44
N ASN A 239 -8.25 2.50 -6.29
CA ASN A 239 -8.09 1.35 -5.42
C ASN A 239 -8.09 1.77 -3.95
N HIS A 240 -8.93 1.14 -3.13
CA HIS A 240 -9.05 1.40 -1.72
C HIS A 240 -8.15 0.53 -0.82
N THR A 241 -7.34 -0.35 -1.40
CA THR A 241 -6.31 -1.07 -0.63
C THR A 241 -5.12 -0.16 -0.45
N LEU A 242 -5.04 0.49 0.68
CA LEU A 242 -4.16 1.63 0.94
C LEU A 242 -3.19 1.34 2.10
N PRO A 243 -2.05 2.05 2.15
CA PRO A 243 -1.07 1.90 3.22
C PRO A 243 -1.54 2.59 4.51
N THR A 244 -1.38 1.91 5.63
CA THR A 244 -1.65 2.41 6.98
C THR A 244 -0.35 2.58 7.77
N LYS A 245 -0.44 3.09 9.00
CA LYS A 245 0.69 3.24 9.94
C LYS A 245 1.88 3.97 9.33
N LYS A 246 1.59 5.12 8.74
CA LYS A 246 2.59 6.00 8.11
C LYS A 246 3.28 5.40 6.88
N ALA A 247 2.84 4.26 6.35
CA ALA A 247 3.43 3.70 5.15
C ALA A 247 3.15 4.55 3.89
N GLY A 248 2.16 5.45 3.93
CA GLY A 248 1.92 6.48 2.92
C GLY A 248 3.13 7.38 2.62
N ARG A 249 4.17 7.39 3.47
CA ARG A 249 5.43 8.12 3.25
C ARG A 249 6.34 7.49 2.19
N TYR A 250 6.16 6.21 1.86
CA TYR A 250 7.03 5.51 0.92
C TYR A 250 6.31 4.61 -0.09
N THR A 251 4.99 4.43 0.06
CA THR A 251 4.20 3.63 -0.88
C THR A 251 2.78 4.17 -0.98
N GLY A 252 2.15 3.96 -2.14
CA GLY A 252 0.73 4.24 -2.35
C GLY A 252 -0.12 2.97 -2.32
N GLY A 253 -1.37 3.08 -2.75
CA GLY A 253 -2.32 1.98 -2.82
C GLY A 253 -1.96 0.87 -3.80
N LEU A 254 -2.78 -0.17 -3.81
CA LEU A 254 -2.65 -1.29 -4.74
C LEU A 254 -2.93 -0.83 -6.18
N TRP A 255 -2.06 -1.19 -7.09
CA TRP A 255 -2.17 -0.90 -8.51
C TRP A 255 -1.47 -1.99 -9.34
N VAL A 256 -1.63 -2.00 -10.65
CA VAL A 256 -1.07 -3.03 -11.53
C VAL A 256 0.44 -3.18 -11.39
N GLY A 257 1.16 -2.09 -11.12
CA GLY A 257 2.61 -2.10 -10.95
C GLY A 257 3.11 -2.92 -9.75
N LYS A 258 2.25 -3.19 -8.76
CA LYS A 258 2.61 -4.09 -7.64
C LYS A 258 2.83 -5.54 -8.09
N PHE A 259 2.24 -5.94 -9.20
CA PHE A 259 2.41 -7.28 -9.79
C PHE A 259 3.50 -7.34 -10.85
N ILE A 260 4.05 -6.21 -11.25
CA ILE A 260 5.09 -6.12 -12.28
C ILE A 260 6.47 -6.20 -11.62
N LYS A 261 7.33 -7.04 -12.18
CA LYS A 261 8.73 -7.15 -11.77
C LYS A 261 9.63 -6.50 -12.82
N THR A 262 10.64 -5.76 -12.36
CA THR A 262 11.70 -5.29 -13.24
C THR A 262 12.85 -6.29 -13.24
N HIS A 263 13.30 -6.67 -14.43
CA HIS A 263 14.47 -7.50 -14.62
C HIS A 263 15.49 -6.76 -15.48
N THR A 264 16.75 -6.96 -15.18
CA THR A 264 17.87 -6.46 -16.00
C THR A 264 18.54 -7.60 -16.73
N TYR A 265 19.04 -7.34 -17.94
CA TYR A 265 19.92 -8.24 -18.66
C TYR A 265 21.14 -7.46 -19.16
N GLN A 266 22.25 -8.18 -19.33
CA GLN A 266 23.50 -7.61 -19.81
C GLN A 266 24.06 -8.50 -20.94
N LYS A 267 24.48 -7.87 -22.02
CA LYS A 267 25.11 -8.56 -23.16
C LYS A 267 26.21 -7.69 -23.73
N ILE A 268 27.44 -8.19 -23.72
CA ILE A 268 28.60 -7.59 -24.40
C ILE A 268 28.73 -8.26 -25.76
N THR A 269 28.72 -7.47 -26.81
CA THR A 269 28.59 -7.99 -28.19
C THR A 269 29.88 -7.92 -29.00
N THR A 270 30.92 -7.25 -28.51
CA THR A 270 32.19 -7.14 -29.23
C THR A 270 33.40 -7.44 -28.31
N ASP A 271 34.49 -7.95 -28.89
CA ASP A 271 35.70 -8.27 -28.18
C ASP A 271 36.35 -7.02 -27.60
N GLU A 272 36.28 -5.89 -28.33
CA GLU A 272 36.79 -4.61 -27.85
C GLU A 272 36.04 -4.14 -26.57
N ALA A 273 34.72 -4.20 -26.58
CA ALA A 273 33.92 -3.84 -25.40
C ALA A 273 34.20 -4.79 -24.23
N ALA A 274 34.28 -6.11 -24.50
CA ALA A 274 34.60 -7.12 -23.50
C ALA A 274 35.96 -6.84 -22.84
N THR A 275 36.96 -6.50 -23.65
CA THR A 275 38.30 -6.19 -23.18
C THR A 275 38.32 -4.94 -22.31
N LYS A 276 37.71 -3.85 -22.78
CA LYS A 276 37.64 -2.59 -22.04
C LYS A 276 36.93 -2.72 -20.70
N ILE A 277 35.77 -3.43 -20.69
CA ILE A 277 35.03 -3.66 -19.46
C ILE A 277 35.80 -4.56 -18.51
N ALA A 278 36.48 -5.59 -19.03
CA ALA A 278 37.30 -6.48 -18.22
C ALA A 278 38.48 -5.76 -17.53
N GLU A 279 39.08 -4.76 -18.19
CA GLU A 279 40.13 -3.94 -17.57
C GLU A 279 39.63 -3.23 -16.31
N TYR A 280 38.50 -2.54 -16.41
CA TYR A 280 37.94 -1.81 -15.28
C TYR A 280 37.42 -2.76 -14.20
N GLY A 281 36.71 -3.80 -14.60
CA GLY A 281 36.16 -4.82 -13.69
C GLY A 281 37.27 -5.53 -12.89
N SER A 282 38.39 -5.91 -13.54
CA SER A 282 39.53 -6.48 -12.87
C SER A 282 40.08 -5.57 -11.79
N ARG A 283 40.32 -4.31 -12.15
CA ARG A 283 40.89 -3.32 -11.23
C ARG A 283 40.01 -3.00 -10.06
N LEU A 284 38.69 -2.84 -10.31
CA LEU A 284 37.71 -2.59 -9.26
C LEU A 284 37.61 -3.79 -8.32
N SER A 285 37.53 -5.00 -8.86
CA SER A 285 37.47 -6.22 -8.04
C SER A 285 38.70 -6.41 -7.17
N HIS A 286 39.90 -6.00 -7.66
CA HIS A 286 41.09 -5.99 -6.85
C HIS A 286 41.02 -4.97 -5.71
N LEU A 287 40.52 -3.75 -5.95
CA LEU A 287 40.32 -2.74 -4.91
C LEU A 287 39.37 -3.24 -3.81
N GLU A 288 38.38 -4.02 -4.18
CA GLU A 288 37.41 -4.63 -3.26
C GLU A 288 37.95 -5.93 -2.61
N GLY A 289 39.11 -6.44 -3.03
CA GLY A 289 39.64 -7.71 -2.54
C GLY A 289 38.99 -8.96 -3.13
N PHE A 290 38.11 -8.84 -4.12
CA PHE A 290 37.43 -9.97 -4.78
C PHE A 290 38.28 -10.57 -5.90
N ILE A 291 39.29 -11.34 -5.55
CA ILE A 291 40.26 -11.92 -6.53
C ILE A 291 39.56 -12.88 -7.53
N GLY A 292 38.58 -13.64 -7.10
CA GLY A 292 37.77 -14.47 -8.00
C GLY A 292 36.98 -13.66 -9.02
N HIS A 293 36.40 -12.53 -8.65
CA HIS A 293 35.74 -11.59 -9.57
C HIS A 293 36.75 -10.96 -10.52
N ALA A 294 37.92 -10.57 -10.01
CA ALA A 294 39.01 -10.05 -10.83
C ALA A 294 39.43 -11.07 -11.90
N GLU A 295 39.51 -12.37 -11.57
CA GLU A 295 39.86 -13.42 -12.53
C GLU A 295 38.72 -13.67 -13.56
N GLN A 296 37.45 -13.46 -13.22
CA GLN A 296 36.38 -13.46 -14.23
C GLN A 296 36.61 -12.37 -15.30
N CYS A 297 37.11 -11.22 -14.90
CA CYS A 297 37.53 -10.15 -15.82
C CYS A 297 38.82 -10.49 -16.56
N ASN A 298 39.84 -10.94 -15.84
CA ASN A 298 41.15 -11.28 -16.38
C ASN A 298 41.11 -12.32 -17.51
N VAL A 299 40.30 -13.37 -17.35
CA VAL A 299 40.11 -14.39 -18.38
C VAL A 299 39.52 -13.81 -19.66
N ARG A 300 38.63 -12.83 -19.53
CA ARG A 300 38.04 -12.12 -20.67
C ARG A 300 39.03 -11.19 -21.34
N ALA A 301 39.83 -10.47 -20.55
CA ALA A 301 40.94 -9.62 -21.06
C ALA A 301 41.95 -10.46 -21.84
N ARG A 302 42.34 -11.64 -21.34
CA ARG A 302 43.22 -12.58 -22.06
C ARG A 302 42.60 -13.10 -23.35
N ARG A 303 41.33 -13.56 -23.27
CA ARG A 303 40.66 -14.26 -24.40
C ARG A 303 40.25 -13.32 -25.52
N TYR A 304 39.67 -12.21 -25.20
CA TYR A 304 39.09 -11.26 -26.17
C TYR A 304 40.01 -10.08 -26.51
N GLY A 305 40.92 -9.74 -25.61
CA GLY A 305 41.87 -8.63 -25.80
C GLY A 305 43.31 -9.01 -26.01
N GLY A 306 43.65 -10.28 -25.92
CA GLY A 306 45.05 -10.74 -26.00
C GLY A 306 45.96 -10.16 -24.90
N ILE A 307 45.35 -9.65 -23.81
CA ILE A 307 46.11 -8.98 -22.74
C ILE A 307 46.78 -10.03 -21.87
N ASN A 308 48.11 -9.93 -21.75
CA ASN A 308 48.84 -10.79 -20.84
C ASN A 308 48.72 -10.29 -19.40
N VAL A 309 47.83 -10.86 -18.63
CA VAL A 309 47.61 -10.60 -17.19
C VAL A 309 47.78 -11.88 -16.39
N GLY A 310 48.66 -11.86 -15.39
CA GLY A 310 48.88 -13.01 -14.51
C GLY A 310 47.68 -13.29 -13.61
N TYR A 311 47.53 -14.55 -13.21
CA TYR A 311 46.48 -14.97 -12.29
C TYR A 311 46.57 -14.20 -10.95
N GLY A 312 45.45 -13.69 -10.46
CA GLY A 312 45.40 -12.91 -9.22
C GLY A 312 46.02 -11.50 -9.32
N LYS A 313 46.37 -11.03 -10.52
CA LYS A 313 46.92 -9.69 -10.72
C LYS A 313 45.90 -8.79 -11.43
N PRO A 314 45.86 -7.48 -11.12
CA PRO A 314 45.00 -6.55 -11.84
C PRO A 314 45.48 -6.37 -13.29
N VAL A 315 44.56 -6.18 -14.21
CA VAL A 315 44.87 -5.72 -15.55
C VAL A 315 45.53 -4.32 -15.45
N SER A 316 46.75 -4.17 -15.97
CA SER A 316 47.41 -2.88 -16.04
C SER A 316 46.67 -1.96 -17.00
N LYS A 317 46.71 -0.64 -16.76
CA LYS A 317 46.09 0.34 -17.67
C LYS A 317 46.56 0.08 -19.11
N ILE A 318 45.60 -0.14 -20.02
CA ILE A 318 45.90 -0.15 -21.45
C ILE A 318 46.37 1.28 -21.78
N LYS A 319 47.62 1.43 -22.17
CA LYS A 319 48.08 2.70 -22.71
C LYS A 319 47.28 2.97 -23.98
N LYS A 320 46.60 4.12 -24.02
CA LYS A 320 45.90 4.60 -25.19
C LYS A 320 46.82 4.74 -26.37
#